data_18b640be1f68eb852b534577a12d9c12
#
_entry.id   18b640be1f68eb852b534577a12d9c12
#
_cell.length_a   1.000
_cell.length_b   1.000
_cell.length_c   1.000
_cell.angle_alpha   90.00
_cell.angle_beta   90.00
_cell.angle_gamma   90.00
#
_symmetry.space_group_name_H-M   'P 1'
#
loop_
_entity.id
_entity.type
_entity.pdbx_description
1 polymer ?
#
loop_
_entity_poly.entity_id
_entity_poly.type
_entity_poly.pdbx_seq_one_letter_code
_entity_poly.pdbx_strand_id
1 'polypeptide(L)'
;MGADDLILAIDIGGSKFIVGLSTAAGEVLCSKRYEWVGATGEGLDEGLFFEQLCAGIDALRAEEPERFRKAVVAGVTVPGFTDPVTGDILDTDFLKIKGYPLCSMLEKRYKLPFYADNDCKAAALAEQLFGAARGGRIFYVTISTGVGGTHVLDDGVCYGAFGHAGEVGLVIADRHGYASDQGLPGVLEAHACGRGLVRNYLAAGGAELVDGRTVDGRIMADLARAGDPPAIAALELEGRLLARAIAALCSAVDVDTVVIGGGMSLQFDTYGPSLEREFARLCPWKVTFAPTALGYLGAFLGAVAVALRGHAGDLPRPADPSGYVLEVSLGADALPLRVLLGGSERPMRDGSSPHLGGFLLAEDADDPGELLAQRFARVLAPFGTRLDEALAAAIPCAPAAVFDELGSSLGRALAALATVLDPGSIVLSGVLGDAFDLLEPSMRQALVAETYYRGNLPFTLASR
;
A
#
# COMPACT_ATOMS: atom_id res chain seq x y z
N MET A 1 9.91 -12.22 -26.19
CA MET A 1 9.20 -13.52 -26.26
C MET A 1 8.67 -13.72 -27.68
N GLY A 2 8.73 -14.95 -28.20
CA GLY A 2 8.09 -15.33 -29.48
C GLY A 2 6.56 -15.49 -29.32
N ALA A 3 5.84 -15.59 -30.45
CA ALA A 3 4.36 -15.69 -30.43
C ALA A 3 3.85 -16.98 -29.73
N ASP A 4 4.66 -18.03 -29.72
CA ASP A 4 4.31 -19.32 -29.12
C ASP A 4 4.88 -19.52 -27.71
N ASP A 5 5.68 -18.57 -27.20
CA ASP A 5 6.29 -18.66 -25.89
C ASP A 5 5.24 -18.52 -24.79
N LEU A 6 5.34 -19.37 -23.78
CA LEU A 6 4.45 -19.35 -22.64
C LEU A 6 5.19 -18.96 -21.35
N ILE A 7 4.42 -18.60 -20.37
CA ILE A 7 4.86 -18.22 -19.02
C ILE A 7 4.31 -19.25 -18.03
N LEU A 8 5.20 -19.80 -17.22
CA LEU A 8 4.80 -20.55 -16.02
C LEU A 8 4.49 -19.53 -14.91
N ALA A 9 3.25 -19.48 -14.47
CA ALA A 9 2.82 -18.59 -13.41
C ALA A 9 2.47 -19.36 -12.14
N ILE A 10 2.93 -18.86 -11.01
CA ILE A 10 2.74 -19.45 -9.68
C ILE A 10 2.26 -18.38 -8.72
N ASP A 11 1.08 -18.58 -8.14
CA ASP A 11 0.53 -17.71 -7.10
C ASP A 11 0.57 -18.44 -5.76
N ILE A 12 1.44 -18.00 -4.86
CA ILE A 12 1.60 -18.55 -3.52
C ILE A 12 0.74 -17.72 -2.56
N GLY A 13 -0.22 -18.36 -1.90
CA GLY A 13 -1.01 -17.77 -0.82
C GLY A 13 -0.75 -18.48 0.51
N GLY A 14 -1.27 -17.94 1.61
CA GLY A 14 -1.06 -18.47 2.96
C GLY A 14 -1.66 -19.87 3.18
N SER A 15 -2.76 -20.23 2.52
CA SER A 15 -3.44 -21.55 2.67
C SER A 15 -3.39 -22.42 1.42
N LYS A 16 -2.99 -21.88 0.29
CA LYS A 16 -3.05 -22.52 -1.03
C LYS A 16 -2.04 -21.90 -1.97
N PHE A 17 -1.78 -22.61 -3.08
CA PHE A 17 -1.08 -22.04 -4.22
C PHE A 17 -1.72 -22.45 -5.54
N ILE A 18 -1.48 -21.68 -6.59
CA ILE A 18 -1.97 -21.94 -7.94
C ILE A 18 -0.76 -22.03 -8.87
N VAL A 19 -0.74 -23.02 -9.74
CA VAL A 19 0.26 -23.19 -10.80
C VAL A 19 -0.44 -23.25 -12.13
N GLY A 20 0.06 -22.56 -13.14
CA GLY A 20 -0.56 -22.58 -14.46
C GLY A 20 0.32 -22.02 -15.56
N LEU A 21 -0.18 -22.04 -16.78
CA LEU A 21 0.48 -21.51 -17.97
C LEU A 21 -0.36 -20.39 -18.59
N SER A 22 0.31 -19.34 -18.98
CA SER A 22 -0.31 -18.17 -19.61
C SER A 22 0.48 -17.71 -20.83
N THR A 23 -0.19 -16.99 -21.72
CA THR A 23 0.47 -16.23 -22.77
C THR A 23 1.02 -14.90 -22.24
N ALA A 24 1.88 -14.25 -23.01
CA ALA A 24 2.37 -12.91 -22.70
C ALA A 24 1.26 -11.82 -22.70
N ALA A 25 0.12 -12.10 -23.31
CA ALA A 25 -1.06 -11.22 -23.28
C ALA A 25 -1.93 -11.39 -22.03
N GLY A 26 -1.57 -12.29 -21.11
CA GLY A 26 -2.34 -12.57 -19.90
C GLY A 26 -3.49 -13.57 -20.11
N GLU A 27 -3.55 -14.28 -21.24
CA GLU A 27 -4.52 -15.34 -21.44
C GLU A 27 -4.09 -16.58 -20.65
N VAL A 28 -4.91 -17.00 -19.69
CA VAL A 28 -4.68 -18.19 -18.86
C VAL A 28 -5.10 -19.44 -19.65
N LEU A 29 -4.14 -20.27 -20.04
CA LEU A 29 -4.39 -21.47 -20.84
C LEU A 29 -4.78 -22.68 -20.00
N CYS A 30 -4.22 -22.79 -18.81
CA CYS A 30 -4.55 -23.79 -17.79
C CYS A 30 -4.04 -23.32 -16.44
N SER A 31 -4.71 -23.73 -15.37
CA SER A 31 -4.26 -23.52 -14.00
C SER A 31 -4.82 -24.57 -13.07
N LYS A 32 -4.07 -24.87 -12.01
CA LYS A 32 -4.47 -25.78 -10.94
C LYS A 32 -4.22 -25.17 -9.58
N ARG A 33 -5.15 -25.36 -8.69
CA ARG A 33 -5.10 -24.94 -7.30
C ARG A 33 -4.75 -26.13 -6.42
N TYR A 34 -3.85 -25.91 -5.48
CA TYR A 34 -3.46 -26.86 -4.45
C TYR A 34 -3.59 -26.21 -3.07
N GLU A 35 -3.91 -26.99 -2.06
CA GLU A 35 -3.92 -26.56 -0.66
C GLU A 35 -2.63 -27.06 0.02
N TRP A 36 -2.09 -26.23 0.92
CA TRP A 36 -0.93 -26.64 1.69
C TRP A 36 -1.31 -27.75 2.69
N VAL A 37 -0.60 -28.86 2.65
CA VAL A 37 -0.75 -29.96 3.60
C VAL A 37 0.29 -29.80 4.71
N GLY A 38 -0.14 -29.88 5.97
CA GLY A 38 0.75 -29.71 7.12
C GLY A 38 1.02 -28.28 7.54
N ALA A 39 0.35 -27.28 6.92
CA ALA A 39 0.38 -25.92 7.41
C ALA A 39 -0.35 -25.83 8.77
N THR A 40 0.28 -25.23 9.75
CA THR A 40 -0.25 -25.02 11.12
C THR A 40 -0.17 -23.54 11.49
N GLY A 41 -0.65 -23.18 12.67
CA GLY A 41 -0.46 -21.83 13.22
C GLY A 41 1.01 -21.44 13.42
N GLU A 42 1.93 -22.41 13.42
CA GLU A 42 3.39 -22.21 13.50
C GLU A 42 4.03 -22.07 12.11
N GLY A 43 3.26 -22.19 11.03
CA GLY A 43 3.73 -22.08 9.64
C GLY A 43 3.79 -23.42 8.91
N LEU A 44 4.62 -23.45 7.87
CA LEU A 44 4.90 -24.63 7.06
C LEU A 44 6.41 -24.89 7.04
N ASP A 45 6.80 -26.14 7.23
CA ASP A 45 8.22 -26.56 7.10
C ASP A 45 8.76 -26.22 5.70
N GLU A 46 9.95 -25.63 5.63
CA GLU A 46 10.55 -25.14 4.37
C GLU A 46 10.79 -26.27 3.35
N GLY A 47 11.16 -27.45 3.82
CA GLY A 47 11.34 -28.62 2.94
C GLY A 47 10.00 -29.07 2.38
N LEU A 48 8.99 -29.18 3.23
CA LEU A 48 7.63 -29.55 2.84
C LEU A 48 7.00 -28.51 1.92
N PHE A 49 7.24 -27.21 2.16
CA PHE A 49 6.84 -26.12 1.28
C PHE A 49 7.39 -26.32 -0.15
N PHE A 50 8.70 -26.52 -0.27
CA PHE A 50 9.33 -26.68 -1.57
C PHE A 50 8.92 -27.99 -2.28
N GLU A 51 8.79 -29.09 -1.54
CA GLU A 51 8.33 -30.37 -2.08
C GLU A 51 6.91 -30.26 -2.65
N GLN A 52 5.98 -29.65 -1.93
CA GLN A 52 4.60 -29.48 -2.39
C GLN A 52 4.52 -28.54 -3.58
N LEU A 53 5.27 -27.43 -3.57
CA LEU A 53 5.33 -26.50 -4.69
C LEU A 53 5.85 -27.22 -5.96
N CYS A 54 6.94 -27.98 -5.84
CA CYS A 54 7.49 -28.78 -6.93
C CYS A 54 6.51 -29.86 -7.39
N ALA A 55 5.82 -30.52 -6.48
CA ALA A 55 4.81 -31.52 -6.86
C ALA A 55 3.69 -30.93 -7.70
N GLY A 56 3.23 -29.71 -7.38
CA GLY A 56 2.24 -28.98 -8.17
C GLY A 56 2.75 -28.63 -9.57
N ILE A 57 4.01 -28.16 -9.69
CA ILE A 57 4.62 -27.86 -10.99
C ILE A 57 4.83 -29.13 -11.81
N ASP A 58 5.34 -30.19 -11.19
CA ASP A 58 5.58 -31.47 -11.86
C ASP A 58 4.26 -32.13 -12.34
N ALA A 59 3.17 -31.98 -11.56
CA ALA A 59 1.83 -32.43 -11.97
C ALA A 59 1.31 -31.65 -13.20
N LEU A 60 1.45 -30.33 -13.22
CA LEU A 60 1.11 -29.53 -14.40
C LEU A 60 1.94 -29.91 -15.61
N ARG A 61 3.25 -30.14 -15.43
CA ARG A 61 4.16 -30.59 -16.49
C ARG A 61 3.74 -31.94 -17.06
N ALA A 62 3.29 -32.86 -16.22
CA ALA A 62 2.85 -34.19 -16.66
C ALA A 62 1.51 -34.13 -17.45
N GLU A 63 0.62 -33.23 -17.09
CA GLU A 63 -0.68 -33.09 -17.74
C GLU A 63 -0.63 -32.26 -19.02
N GLU A 64 0.22 -31.24 -19.08
CA GLU A 64 0.34 -30.31 -20.19
C GLU A 64 1.78 -30.28 -20.78
N PRO A 65 2.36 -31.45 -21.17
CA PRO A 65 3.79 -31.55 -21.49
C PRO A 65 4.17 -30.71 -22.71
N GLU A 66 3.30 -30.58 -23.70
CA GLU A 66 3.55 -29.81 -24.93
C GLU A 66 3.53 -28.29 -24.63
N ARG A 67 2.60 -27.83 -23.81
CA ARG A 67 2.53 -26.44 -23.39
C ARG A 67 3.66 -26.10 -22.44
N PHE A 68 3.96 -26.96 -21.48
CA PHE A 68 5.02 -26.74 -20.52
C PHE A 68 6.41 -26.57 -21.19
N ARG A 69 6.68 -27.30 -22.27
CA ARG A 69 7.92 -27.13 -23.06
C ARG A 69 8.04 -25.77 -23.74
N LYS A 70 6.96 -25.05 -23.93
CA LYS A 70 6.95 -23.69 -24.48
C LYS A 70 7.14 -22.62 -23.41
N ALA A 71 7.15 -22.96 -22.14
CA ALA A 71 7.44 -22.02 -21.08
C ALA A 71 8.92 -21.60 -21.15
N VAL A 72 9.17 -20.31 -21.34
CA VAL A 72 10.51 -19.72 -21.48
C VAL A 72 10.94 -18.93 -20.23
N VAL A 73 9.99 -18.62 -19.36
CA VAL A 73 10.17 -17.84 -18.12
C VAL A 73 9.09 -18.22 -17.12
N ALA A 74 9.38 -18.06 -15.84
CA ALA A 74 8.42 -18.25 -14.76
C ALA A 74 8.32 -17.02 -13.87
N GLY A 75 7.12 -16.74 -13.37
CA GLY A 75 6.87 -15.73 -12.35
C GLY A 75 6.18 -16.33 -11.15
N VAL A 76 6.48 -15.77 -9.98
CA VAL A 76 5.95 -16.21 -8.69
C VAL A 76 5.45 -15.01 -7.89
N THR A 77 4.25 -15.10 -7.34
CA THR A 77 3.79 -14.17 -6.31
C THR A 77 3.91 -14.80 -4.94
N VAL A 78 4.32 -14.01 -3.96
CA VAL A 78 4.58 -14.46 -2.59
C VAL A 78 3.89 -13.52 -1.60
N PRO A 79 3.12 -14.02 -0.62
CA PRO A 79 2.56 -13.18 0.43
C PRO A 79 3.66 -12.80 1.44
N GLY A 80 3.87 -11.52 1.67
CA GLY A 80 4.91 -10.98 2.56
C GLY A 80 6.05 -10.29 1.82
N PHE A 81 7.23 -10.24 2.44
CA PHE A 81 8.38 -9.53 1.89
C PHE A 81 9.22 -10.42 0.99
N THR A 82 9.49 -9.94 -0.20
CA THR A 82 10.27 -10.64 -1.23
C THR A 82 11.35 -9.70 -1.74
N ASP A 83 12.57 -10.18 -1.93
CA ASP A 83 13.60 -9.44 -2.65
C ASP A 83 13.27 -9.48 -4.16
N PRO A 84 12.90 -8.36 -4.78
CA PRO A 84 12.47 -8.37 -6.18
C PRO A 84 13.63 -8.52 -7.18
N VAL A 85 14.89 -8.49 -6.71
CA VAL A 85 16.09 -8.68 -7.53
C VAL A 85 16.48 -10.15 -7.57
N THR A 86 16.53 -10.81 -6.41
CA THR A 86 16.94 -12.22 -6.29
C THR A 86 15.75 -13.19 -6.33
N GLY A 87 14.55 -12.73 -6.03
CA GLY A 87 13.35 -13.54 -5.86
C GLY A 87 13.36 -14.36 -4.58
N ASP A 88 14.17 -13.98 -3.59
CA ASP A 88 14.23 -14.63 -2.29
C ASP A 88 13.04 -14.20 -1.42
N ILE A 89 12.45 -15.13 -0.69
CA ILE A 89 11.48 -14.84 0.35
C ILE A 89 12.22 -14.28 1.56
N LEU A 90 12.01 -13.01 1.89
CA LEU A 90 12.63 -12.38 3.05
C LEU A 90 11.88 -12.73 4.33
N ASP A 91 10.54 -12.63 4.32
CA ASP A 91 9.67 -12.99 5.44
C ASP A 91 8.22 -13.21 4.96
N THR A 92 7.58 -14.26 5.45
CA THR A 92 6.15 -14.52 5.24
C THR A 92 5.45 -14.77 6.55
N ASP A 93 4.50 -13.92 6.93
CA ASP A 93 3.76 -14.08 8.18
C ASP A 93 2.87 -15.33 8.22
N PHE A 94 2.28 -15.72 7.10
CA PHE A 94 1.36 -16.87 7.03
C PHE A 94 2.10 -18.21 6.97
N LEU A 95 3.18 -18.29 6.20
CA LEU A 95 3.94 -19.52 6.04
C LEU A 95 5.09 -19.64 7.03
N LYS A 96 5.46 -18.52 7.72
CA LYS A 96 6.60 -18.43 8.66
C LYS A 96 7.95 -18.81 8.05
N ILE A 97 8.10 -18.58 6.75
CA ILE A 97 9.34 -18.82 5.99
C ILE A 97 10.15 -17.53 5.94
N LYS A 98 11.47 -17.64 6.21
CA LYS A 98 12.38 -16.48 6.26
C LYS A 98 13.69 -16.77 5.55
N GLY A 99 14.17 -15.78 4.76
CA GLY A 99 15.49 -15.87 4.10
C GLY A 99 15.60 -17.04 3.13
N TYR A 100 14.54 -17.40 2.41
CA TYR A 100 14.47 -18.60 1.59
C TYR A 100 14.76 -18.29 0.11
N PRO A 101 15.80 -18.93 -0.50
CA PRO A 101 16.25 -18.63 -1.86
C PRO A 101 15.38 -19.30 -2.93
N LEU A 102 14.09 -18.90 -2.99
CA LEU A 102 13.04 -19.56 -3.78
C LEU A 102 13.39 -19.65 -5.27
N CYS A 103 13.67 -18.51 -5.91
CA CYS A 103 13.90 -18.50 -7.36
C CYS A 103 15.11 -19.31 -7.75
N SER A 104 16.25 -19.18 -7.06
CA SER A 104 17.45 -19.92 -7.37
C SER A 104 17.28 -21.44 -7.23
N MET A 105 16.47 -21.89 -6.26
CA MET A 105 16.16 -23.31 -6.09
C MET A 105 15.27 -23.85 -7.21
N LEU A 106 14.26 -23.08 -7.62
CA LEU A 106 13.35 -23.43 -8.74
C LEU A 106 14.12 -23.44 -10.08
N GLU A 107 14.96 -22.43 -10.34
CA GLU A 107 15.83 -22.35 -11.53
C GLU A 107 16.75 -23.55 -11.65
N LYS A 108 17.38 -23.94 -10.53
CA LYS A 108 18.25 -25.12 -10.48
C LYS A 108 17.50 -26.40 -10.85
N ARG A 109 16.23 -26.52 -10.44
CA ARG A 109 15.40 -27.71 -10.68
C ARG A 109 14.83 -27.75 -12.10
N TYR A 110 14.25 -26.65 -12.56
CA TYR A 110 13.45 -26.62 -13.81
C TYR A 110 14.23 -26.10 -15.02
N LYS A 111 15.41 -25.51 -14.82
CA LYS A 111 16.26 -24.92 -15.88
C LYS A 111 15.53 -23.83 -16.68
N LEU A 112 14.70 -23.05 -15.98
CA LEU A 112 13.89 -21.95 -16.48
C LEU A 112 14.19 -20.73 -15.60
N PRO A 113 14.31 -19.50 -16.14
CA PRO A 113 14.44 -18.29 -15.32
C PRO A 113 13.18 -18.08 -14.47
N PHE A 114 13.36 -17.82 -13.18
CA PHE A 114 12.28 -17.52 -12.23
C PHE A 114 12.44 -16.13 -11.66
N TYR A 115 11.32 -15.41 -11.55
CA TYR A 115 11.24 -14.09 -10.93
C TYR A 115 10.12 -14.10 -9.90
N ALA A 116 10.33 -13.50 -8.74
CA ALA A 116 9.32 -13.42 -7.72
C ALA A 116 9.13 -11.99 -7.23
N ASP A 117 7.92 -11.69 -6.77
CA ASP A 117 7.61 -10.42 -6.12
C ASP A 117 6.49 -10.63 -5.09
N ASN A 118 6.29 -9.63 -4.22
CA ASN A 118 5.14 -9.57 -3.34
C ASN A 118 3.83 -9.63 -4.12
N ASP A 119 2.83 -10.32 -3.60
CA ASP A 119 1.53 -10.54 -4.25
C ASP A 119 0.77 -9.24 -4.57
N CYS A 120 0.82 -8.24 -3.67
CA CYS A 120 0.19 -6.94 -3.89
C CYS A 120 0.91 -6.14 -4.98
N LYS A 121 2.26 -6.13 -4.97
CA LYS A 121 3.08 -5.46 -5.99
C LYS A 121 2.88 -6.09 -7.36
N ALA A 122 2.84 -7.41 -7.40
CA ALA A 122 2.58 -8.17 -8.62
C ALA A 122 1.16 -7.93 -9.17
N ALA A 123 0.14 -7.91 -8.31
CA ALA A 123 -1.23 -7.61 -8.71
C ALA A 123 -1.36 -6.19 -9.30
N ALA A 124 -0.66 -5.21 -8.74
CA ALA A 124 -0.64 -3.85 -9.29
C ALA A 124 -0.02 -3.81 -10.69
N LEU A 125 1.09 -4.52 -10.92
CA LEU A 125 1.67 -4.67 -12.26
C LEU A 125 0.68 -5.31 -13.24
N ALA A 126 -0.05 -6.34 -12.80
CA ALA A 126 -1.05 -6.97 -13.64
C ALA A 126 -2.19 -6.00 -14.02
N GLU A 127 -2.66 -5.17 -13.09
CA GLU A 127 -3.67 -4.14 -13.37
C GLU A 127 -3.17 -3.10 -14.35
N GLN A 128 -1.88 -2.72 -14.28
CA GLN A 128 -1.28 -1.81 -15.23
C GLN A 128 -1.11 -2.44 -16.62
N LEU A 129 -0.84 -3.74 -16.71
CA LEU A 129 -0.61 -4.43 -17.99
C LEU A 129 -1.91 -4.93 -18.62
N PHE A 130 -2.81 -5.51 -17.84
CA PHE A 130 -3.96 -6.28 -18.33
C PHE A 130 -5.31 -5.76 -17.82
N GLY A 131 -5.32 -4.96 -16.75
CA GLY A 131 -6.51 -4.66 -15.97
C GLY A 131 -7.12 -3.27 -16.17
N ALA A 132 -7.61 -2.69 -15.08
CA ALA A 132 -8.41 -1.48 -15.05
C ALA A 132 -7.66 -0.19 -15.39
N ALA A 133 -6.32 -0.18 -15.29
CA ALA A 133 -5.52 1.04 -15.44
C ALA A 133 -4.34 0.87 -16.40
N ARG A 134 -4.59 0.33 -17.58
CA ARG A 134 -3.57 0.03 -18.58
C ARG A 134 -2.70 1.23 -18.93
N GLY A 135 -1.38 1.08 -18.70
CA GLY A 135 -0.37 2.08 -19.05
C GLY A 135 -0.41 3.36 -18.21
N GLY A 136 -1.28 3.44 -17.20
CA GLY A 136 -1.38 4.58 -16.29
C GLY A 136 -0.51 4.43 -15.05
N ARG A 137 -0.38 5.55 -14.30
CA ARG A 137 0.18 5.54 -12.94
C ARG A 137 -0.93 5.12 -11.99
N ILE A 138 -0.70 4.08 -11.21
CA ILE A 138 -1.73 3.52 -10.35
C ILE A 138 -1.31 3.47 -8.89
N PHE A 139 -2.28 3.59 -8.01
CA PHE A 139 -2.19 3.11 -6.64
C PHE A 139 -3.17 1.94 -6.49
N TYR A 140 -2.62 0.77 -6.28
CA TYR A 140 -3.40 -0.44 -6.04
C TYR A 140 -3.60 -0.63 -4.55
N VAL A 141 -4.84 -0.87 -4.14
CA VAL A 141 -5.19 -1.15 -2.74
C VAL A 141 -5.96 -2.46 -2.70
N THR A 142 -5.45 -3.46 -2.01
CA THR A 142 -6.17 -4.71 -1.78
C THR A 142 -6.83 -4.72 -0.41
N ILE A 143 -8.11 -5.06 -0.37
CA ILE A 143 -8.92 -5.16 0.85
C ILE A 143 -9.45 -6.59 0.95
N SER A 144 -8.92 -7.35 1.94
CA SER A 144 -9.21 -8.77 2.11
C SER A 144 -9.15 -9.15 3.60
N THR A 145 -8.36 -10.16 3.97
CA THR A 145 -8.04 -10.49 5.37
C THR A 145 -7.29 -9.35 6.05
N GLY A 146 -6.43 -8.66 5.29
CA GLY A 146 -5.74 -7.43 5.65
C GLY A 146 -5.99 -6.34 4.61
N VAL A 147 -5.24 -5.23 4.73
CA VAL A 147 -5.20 -4.14 3.77
C VAL A 147 -3.76 -3.91 3.35
N GLY A 148 -3.48 -4.09 2.07
CA GLY A 148 -2.19 -3.80 1.47
C GLY A 148 -2.31 -2.78 0.34
N GLY A 149 -1.18 -2.26 -0.12
CA GLY A 149 -1.16 -1.36 -1.27
C GLY A 149 0.19 -1.33 -1.96
N THR A 150 0.22 -0.74 -3.11
CA THR A 150 1.45 -0.39 -3.82
C THR A 150 1.15 0.61 -4.92
N HIS A 151 2.13 1.41 -5.28
CA HIS A 151 1.99 2.30 -6.42
C HIS A 151 2.95 1.90 -7.54
N VAL A 152 2.45 2.01 -8.77
CA VAL A 152 3.21 1.78 -9.99
C VAL A 152 3.21 3.08 -10.77
N LEU A 153 4.38 3.60 -11.04
CA LEU A 153 4.62 4.85 -11.76
C LEU A 153 5.21 4.57 -13.14
N ASP A 154 5.66 5.61 -13.84
CA ASP A 154 6.20 5.48 -15.20
C ASP A 154 7.45 4.59 -15.28
N ASP A 155 8.22 4.50 -14.20
CA ASP A 155 9.42 3.68 -14.04
C ASP A 155 9.18 2.35 -13.30
N GLY A 156 7.92 1.97 -13.11
CA GLY A 156 7.53 0.68 -12.52
C GLY A 156 7.05 0.77 -11.08
N VAL A 157 7.13 -0.36 -10.38
CA VAL A 157 6.72 -0.48 -8.97
C VAL A 157 7.66 0.33 -8.09
N CYS A 158 7.11 1.13 -7.18
CA CYS A 158 7.88 1.76 -6.13
C CYS A 158 8.07 0.80 -4.95
N TYR A 159 9.32 0.49 -4.66
CA TYR A 159 9.69 -0.37 -3.53
C TYR A 159 10.03 0.43 -2.27
N GLY A 160 10.37 1.72 -2.42
CA GLY A 160 10.88 2.54 -1.31
C GLY A 160 12.36 2.32 -1.03
N ALA A 161 12.87 2.99 -0.01
CA ALA A 161 14.27 2.93 0.39
C ALA A 161 14.67 1.57 0.99
N PHE A 162 13.71 0.91 1.67
CA PHE A 162 13.94 -0.31 2.43
C PHE A 162 13.05 -1.49 1.96
N GLY A 163 12.32 -1.32 0.86
CA GLY A 163 11.43 -2.35 0.29
C GLY A 163 10.01 -2.37 0.86
N HIS A 164 9.66 -1.41 1.71
CA HIS A 164 8.41 -1.39 2.47
C HIS A 164 7.37 -0.39 1.93
N ALA A 165 7.61 0.24 0.77
CA ALA A 165 6.62 1.15 0.19
C ALA A 165 5.30 0.44 -0.12
N GLY A 166 4.18 1.13 0.16
CA GLY A 166 2.84 0.63 -0.11
C GLY A 166 2.05 0.19 1.12
N GLU A 167 2.60 0.25 2.32
CA GLU A 167 1.96 -0.22 3.57
C GLU A 167 0.78 0.66 4.01
N VAL A 168 -0.16 0.91 3.09
CA VAL A 168 -1.32 1.80 3.31
C VAL A 168 -2.24 1.32 4.44
N GLY A 169 -2.29 0.00 4.68
CA GLY A 169 -3.05 -0.59 5.79
C GLY A 169 -2.56 -0.13 7.16
N LEU A 170 -1.29 0.30 7.25
CA LEU A 170 -0.67 0.78 8.48
C LEU A 170 -0.72 2.31 8.66
N VAL A 171 -1.32 3.04 7.72
CA VAL A 171 -1.60 4.47 7.87
C VAL A 171 -2.69 4.66 8.93
N ILE A 172 -2.47 5.60 9.86
CA ILE A 172 -3.49 5.94 10.86
C ILE A 172 -4.62 6.72 10.18
N ALA A 173 -5.80 6.11 10.11
CA ALA A 173 -7.01 6.68 9.52
C ALA A 173 -8.00 7.19 10.58
N ASP A 174 -7.92 6.68 11.81
CA ASP A 174 -8.73 7.07 12.97
C ASP A 174 -7.92 6.93 14.26
N ARG A 175 -7.50 8.06 14.87
CA ARG A 175 -6.60 8.03 16.05
C ARG A 175 -7.18 7.36 17.27
N HIS A 176 -8.48 7.42 17.45
CA HIS A 176 -9.20 6.83 18.58
C HIS A 176 -9.79 5.47 18.22
N GLY A 177 -9.45 4.97 17.02
CA GLY A 177 -9.94 3.71 16.50
C GLY A 177 -9.31 2.47 17.15
N TYR A 178 -9.72 1.34 16.63
CA TYR A 178 -9.24 0.03 17.11
C TYR A 178 -7.74 -0.15 16.84
N ALA A 179 -7.08 -0.90 17.72
CA ALA A 179 -5.71 -1.34 17.47
C ALA A 179 -5.68 -2.49 16.45
N SER A 180 -4.66 -2.52 15.60
CA SER A 180 -4.34 -3.67 14.76
C SER A 180 -3.82 -4.85 15.58
N ASP A 181 -3.69 -6.01 14.97
CA ASP A 181 -3.06 -7.20 15.59
C ASP A 181 -1.59 -6.92 15.98
N GLN A 182 -0.96 -5.93 15.32
CA GLN A 182 0.39 -5.47 15.66
C GLN A 182 0.42 -4.43 16.79
N GLY A 183 -0.74 -4.05 17.34
CA GLY A 183 -0.87 -3.13 18.46
C GLY A 183 -0.76 -1.64 18.11
N LEU A 184 -0.86 -1.27 16.82
CA LEU A 184 -0.98 0.13 16.38
C LEU A 184 -2.45 0.56 16.42
N PRO A 185 -2.82 1.60 17.19
CA PRO A 185 -4.20 2.07 17.24
C PRO A 185 -4.56 2.87 15.98
N GLY A 186 -5.79 2.72 15.51
CA GLY A 186 -6.39 3.56 14.47
C GLY A 186 -5.87 3.38 13.07
N VAL A 187 -5.04 2.36 12.80
CA VAL A 187 -4.56 2.08 11.43
C VAL A 187 -5.71 1.61 10.54
N LEU A 188 -5.61 1.93 9.24
CA LEU A 188 -6.63 1.60 8.25
C LEU A 188 -7.01 0.12 8.29
N GLU A 189 -6.05 -0.80 8.36
CA GLU A 189 -6.30 -2.24 8.40
C GLU A 189 -7.19 -2.66 9.58
N ALA A 190 -7.05 -2.03 10.76
CA ALA A 190 -7.87 -2.35 11.91
C ALA A 190 -9.37 -2.10 11.68
N HIS A 191 -9.70 -1.24 10.73
CA HIS A 191 -11.07 -0.87 10.37
C HIS A 191 -11.52 -1.47 9.04
N ALA A 192 -10.66 -1.42 8.02
CA ALA A 192 -11.02 -1.68 6.63
C ALA A 192 -10.78 -3.12 6.17
N CYS A 193 -10.10 -3.97 6.94
CA CYS A 193 -10.04 -5.40 6.63
C CYS A 193 -11.36 -6.11 6.96
N GLY A 194 -11.56 -7.33 6.45
CA GLY A 194 -12.81 -8.07 6.66
C GLY A 194 -13.26 -8.16 8.12
N ARG A 195 -12.33 -8.32 9.07
CA ARG A 195 -12.62 -8.35 10.52
C ARG A 195 -12.95 -6.97 11.06
N GLY A 196 -12.24 -5.95 10.61
CA GLY A 196 -12.47 -4.55 11.01
C GLY A 196 -13.84 -4.08 10.56
N LEU A 197 -14.22 -4.37 9.33
CA LEU A 197 -15.53 -4.03 8.77
C LEU A 197 -16.67 -4.69 9.55
N VAL A 198 -16.56 -5.97 9.91
CA VAL A 198 -17.55 -6.65 10.78
C VAL A 198 -17.62 -5.98 12.15
N ARG A 199 -16.48 -5.60 12.74
CA ARG A 199 -16.43 -4.89 14.02
C ARG A 199 -17.17 -3.54 13.96
N ASN A 200 -16.96 -2.78 12.89
CA ASN A 200 -17.64 -1.51 12.67
C ASN A 200 -19.17 -1.71 12.54
N TYR A 201 -19.60 -2.76 11.84
CA TYR A 201 -21.01 -3.12 11.70
C TYR A 201 -21.66 -3.45 13.06
N LEU A 202 -21.02 -4.29 13.86
CA LEU A 202 -21.51 -4.64 15.19
C LEU A 202 -21.55 -3.41 16.11
N ALA A 203 -20.54 -2.54 16.06
CA ALA A 203 -20.52 -1.28 16.80
C ALA A 203 -21.66 -0.33 16.41
N ALA A 204 -22.09 -0.36 15.15
CA ALA A 204 -23.24 0.38 14.65
C ALA A 204 -24.60 -0.26 15.03
N GLY A 205 -24.60 -1.35 15.78
CA GLY A 205 -25.82 -2.06 16.23
C GLY A 205 -26.27 -3.20 15.32
N GLY A 206 -25.41 -3.65 14.41
CA GLY A 206 -25.65 -4.80 13.55
C GLY A 206 -25.68 -6.14 14.30
N ALA A 207 -26.22 -7.18 13.66
CA ALA A 207 -26.34 -8.52 14.24
C ALA A 207 -25.14 -9.40 13.87
N GLU A 208 -24.64 -10.22 14.81
CA GLU A 208 -23.54 -11.16 14.58
C GLU A 208 -23.91 -12.28 13.58
N LEU A 209 -25.18 -12.69 13.59
CA LEU A 209 -25.73 -13.71 12.72
C LEU A 209 -26.88 -13.15 11.89
N VAL A 210 -26.85 -13.42 10.58
CA VAL A 210 -27.94 -13.13 9.65
C VAL A 210 -28.32 -14.42 8.93
N ASP A 211 -29.58 -14.83 9.06
CA ASP A 211 -30.08 -16.12 8.53
C ASP A 211 -29.23 -17.33 8.97
N GLY A 212 -28.75 -17.30 10.23
CA GLY A 212 -27.93 -18.37 10.80
C GLY A 212 -26.48 -18.42 10.33
N ARG A 213 -26.03 -17.44 9.55
CA ARG A 213 -24.65 -17.31 9.06
C ARG A 213 -23.94 -16.17 9.78
N THR A 214 -22.67 -16.37 10.14
CA THR A 214 -21.82 -15.31 10.64
C THR A 214 -21.65 -14.22 9.58
N VAL A 215 -21.81 -12.97 9.97
CA VAL A 215 -21.71 -11.82 9.07
C VAL A 215 -20.28 -11.67 8.55
N ASP A 216 -20.17 -11.43 7.26
CA ASP A 216 -18.97 -11.07 6.53
C ASP A 216 -19.22 -9.85 5.62
N GLY A 217 -18.19 -9.38 4.93
CA GLY A 217 -18.30 -8.20 4.05
C GLY A 217 -19.33 -8.37 2.91
N ARG A 218 -19.58 -9.58 2.44
CA ARG A 218 -20.61 -9.85 1.40
C ARG A 218 -22.00 -9.71 1.99
N ILE A 219 -22.25 -10.36 3.13
CA ILE A 219 -23.57 -10.27 3.80
C ILE A 219 -23.86 -8.82 4.15
N MET A 220 -22.86 -8.06 4.65
CA MET A 220 -23.02 -6.65 4.96
C MET A 220 -23.38 -5.80 3.73
N ALA A 221 -22.73 -6.04 2.60
CA ALA A 221 -23.04 -5.35 1.37
C ALA A 221 -24.48 -5.63 0.89
N ASP A 222 -24.93 -6.88 1.00
CA ASP A 222 -26.32 -7.26 0.67
C ASP A 222 -27.32 -6.60 1.63
N LEU A 223 -27.03 -6.54 2.91
CA LEU A 223 -27.82 -5.83 3.92
C LEU A 223 -27.88 -4.33 3.62
N ALA A 224 -26.77 -3.70 3.26
CA ALA A 224 -26.73 -2.28 2.90
C ALA A 224 -27.57 -1.97 1.65
N ARG A 225 -27.51 -2.84 0.62
CA ARG A 225 -28.38 -2.75 -0.57
C ARG A 225 -29.85 -2.94 -0.22
N ALA A 226 -30.15 -3.71 0.82
CA ALA A 226 -31.51 -3.86 1.36
C ALA A 226 -31.96 -2.70 2.27
N GLY A 227 -31.07 -1.74 2.57
CA GLY A 227 -31.38 -0.56 3.37
C GLY A 227 -31.15 -0.73 4.87
N ASP A 228 -30.35 -1.72 5.32
CA ASP A 228 -30.00 -1.93 6.73
C ASP A 228 -29.11 -0.80 7.24
N PRO A 229 -29.55 0.00 8.26
CA PRO A 229 -28.82 1.17 8.68
C PRO A 229 -27.44 0.88 9.27
N PRO A 230 -27.22 -0.15 10.13
CA PRO A 230 -25.90 -0.52 10.60
C PRO A 230 -24.93 -0.87 9.48
N ALA A 231 -25.37 -1.62 8.46
CA ALA A 231 -24.53 -2.00 7.34
C ALA A 231 -24.18 -0.79 6.47
N ILE A 232 -25.10 0.11 6.21
CA ILE A 232 -24.85 1.37 5.52
C ILE A 232 -23.81 2.20 6.28
N ALA A 233 -24.00 2.39 7.59
CA ALA A 233 -23.08 3.17 8.41
C ALA A 233 -21.66 2.62 8.42
N ALA A 234 -21.50 1.28 8.53
CA ALA A 234 -20.19 0.62 8.51
C ALA A 234 -19.49 0.77 7.15
N LEU A 235 -20.21 0.61 6.03
CA LEU A 235 -19.65 0.75 4.69
C LEU A 235 -19.36 2.21 4.32
N GLU A 236 -20.15 3.16 4.80
CA GLU A 236 -19.83 4.59 4.66
C GLU A 236 -18.57 4.97 5.45
N LEU A 237 -18.39 4.41 6.65
CA LEU A 237 -17.17 4.58 7.44
C LEU A 237 -15.96 3.99 6.72
N GLU A 238 -16.10 2.79 6.15
CA GLU A 238 -15.09 2.13 5.30
C GLU A 238 -14.59 3.07 4.20
N GLY A 239 -15.51 3.63 3.42
CA GLY A 239 -15.17 4.56 2.34
C GLY A 239 -14.45 5.81 2.84
N ARG A 240 -14.89 6.39 3.96
CA ARG A 240 -14.23 7.58 4.53
C ARG A 240 -12.81 7.30 5.00
N LEU A 241 -12.57 6.18 5.69
CA LEU A 241 -11.25 5.82 6.20
C LEU A 241 -10.27 5.46 5.07
N LEU A 242 -10.74 4.74 4.05
CA LEU A 242 -9.96 4.50 2.83
C LEU A 242 -9.56 5.82 2.15
N ALA A 243 -10.50 6.75 2.01
CA ALA A 243 -10.23 8.06 1.39
C ALA A 243 -9.15 8.83 2.14
N ARG A 244 -9.16 8.83 3.47
CA ARG A 244 -8.16 9.51 4.32
C ARG A 244 -6.75 8.97 4.08
N ALA A 245 -6.59 7.65 4.09
CA ALA A 245 -5.30 7.02 3.87
C ALA A 245 -4.79 7.21 2.43
N ILE A 246 -5.67 7.09 1.42
CA ILE A 246 -5.32 7.22 0.01
C ILE A 246 -5.01 8.66 -0.36
N ALA A 247 -5.75 9.65 0.17
CA ALA A 247 -5.54 11.06 -0.14
C ALA A 247 -4.15 11.55 0.27
N ALA A 248 -3.58 11.04 1.37
CA ALA A 248 -2.22 11.36 1.79
C ALA A 248 -1.21 11.03 0.69
N LEU A 249 -1.28 9.81 0.13
CA LEU A 249 -0.40 9.41 -0.97
C LEU A 249 -0.65 10.24 -2.23
N CYS A 250 -1.90 10.37 -2.67
CA CYS A 250 -2.25 11.10 -3.89
C CYS A 250 -1.91 12.59 -3.83
N SER A 251 -1.74 13.16 -2.63
CA SER A 251 -1.24 14.52 -2.46
C SER A 251 0.27 14.64 -2.64
N ALA A 252 1.00 13.54 -2.53
CA ALA A 252 2.45 13.48 -2.65
C ALA A 252 2.93 12.88 -3.97
N VAL A 253 2.16 11.99 -4.57
CA VAL A 253 2.50 11.28 -5.80
C VAL A 253 1.32 11.32 -6.76
N ASP A 254 1.58 11.77 -7.98
CA ASP A 254 0.58 11.89 -9.04
C ASP A 254 0.19 10.50 -9.58
N VAL A 255 -0.98 10.02 -9.20
CA VAL A 255 -1.57 8.78 -9.71
C VAL A 255 -2.84 9.08 -10.52
N ASP A 256 -3.09 8.32 -11.58
CA ASP A 256 -4.28 8.46 -12.43
C ASP A 256 -5.47 7.74 -11.87
N THR A 257 -5.20 6.53 -11.36
CA THR A 257 -6.23 5.59 -10.97
C THR A 257 -5.85 4.91 -9.67
N VAL A 258 -6.78 4.89 -8.73
CA VAL A 258 -6.75 4.02 -7.58
C VAL A 258 -7.55 2.77 -7.93
N VAL A 259 -6.87 1.62 -7.96
CA VAL A 259 -7.53 0.33 -8.24
C VAL A 259 -7.76 -0.40 -6.92
N ILE A 260 -9.01 -0.73 -6.66
CA ILE A 260 -9.41 -1.48 -5.47
C ILE A 260 -9.47 -2.98 -5.80
N GLY A 261 -8.60 -3.75 -5.17
CA GLY A 261 -8.54 -5.21 -5.27
C GLY A 261 -9.05 -5.93 -4.03
N GLY A 262 -8.83 -7.24 -4.00
CA GLY A 262 -9.28 -8.09 -2.90
C GLY A 262 -10.79 -8.38 -2.93
N GLY A 263 -11.28 -9.09 -1.91
CA GLY A 263 -12.69 -9.51 -1.84
C GLY A 263 -13.68 -8.34 -1.76
N MET A 264 -13.28 -7.21 -1.18
CA MET A 264 -14.13 -6.02 -1.07
C MET A 264 -14.28 -5.24 -2.38
N SER A 265 -13.45 -5.49 -3.39
CA SER A 265 -13.62 -4.88 -4.72
C SER A 265 -14.97 -5.22 -5.36
N LEU A 266 -15.52 -6.40 -5.05
CA LEU A 266 -16.83 -6.86 -5.52
C LEU A 266 -18.00 -6.09 -4.87
N GLN A 267 -17.74 -5.32 -3.83
CA GLN A 267 -18.71 -4.55 -3.07
C GLN A 267 -18.49 -3.03 -3.23
N PHE A 268 -17.67 -2.63 -4.20
CA PHE A 268 -17.28 -1.23 -4.40
C PHE A 268 -18.49 -0.28 -4.54
N ASP A 269 -19.60 -0.75 -5.12
CA ASP A 269 -20.84 0.02 -5.24
C ASP A 269 -21.43 0.47 -3.89
N THR A 270 -21.11 -0.21 -2.79
CA THR A 270 -21.69 0.08 -1.47
C THR A 270 -20.88 1.13 -0.67
N TYR A 271 -19.58 1.20 -0.82
CA TYR A 271 -18.70 2.14 -0.09
C TYR A 271 -17.98 3.15 -1.00
N GLY A 272 -17.87 2.86 -2.30
CA GLY A 272 -17.23 3.73 -3.28
C GLY A 272 -17.76 5.16 -3.30
N PRO A 273 -19.08 5.40 -3.28
CA PRO A 273 -19.63 6.75 -3.22
C PRO A 273 -19.19 7.56 -1.99
N SER A 274 -19.03 6.90 -0.85
CA SER A 274 -18.53 7.53 0.38
C SER A 274 -17.03 7.84 0.27
N LEU A 275 -16.24 6.90 -0.31
CA LEU A 275 -14.82 7.07 -0.57
C LEU A 275 -14.58 8.27 -1.51
N GLU A 276 -15.25 8.32 -2.65
CA GLU A 276 -15.07 9.38 -3.64
C GLU A 276 -15.45 10.76 -3.09
N ARG A 277 -16.55 10.85 -2.33
CA ARG A 277 -17.00 12.07 -1.70
C ARG A 277 -15.98 12.60 -0.68
N GLU A 278 -15.48 11.73 0.20
CA GLU A 278 -14.48 12.12 1.19
C GLU A 278 -13.12 12.43 0.54
N PHE A 279 -12.71 11.66 -0.46
CA PHE A 279 -11.47 11.90 -1.19
C PHE A 279 -11.48 13.28 -1.87
N ALA A 280 -12.57 13.65 -2.54
CA ALA A 280 -12.71 14.95 -3.19
C ALA A 280 -12.63 16.14 -2.20
N ARG A 281 -12.92 15.91 -0.92
CA ARG A 281 -12.75 16.91 0.14
C ARG A 281 -11.29 17.07 0.56
N LEU A 282 -10.50 16.00 0.50
CA LEU A 282 -9.15 15.93 1.04
C LEU A 282 -8.06 16.15 -0.01
N CYS A 283 -8.29 15.71 -1.24
CA CYS A 283 -7.31 15.74 -2.32
C CYS A 283 -7.82 16.66 -3.45
N PRO A 284 -7.07 17.70 -3.83
CA PRO A 284 -7.48 18.61 -4.91
C PRO A 284 -7.33 17.99 -6.30
N TRP A 285 -6.61 16.88 -6.40
CA TRP A 285 -6.32 16.22 -7.66
C TRP A 285 -7.43 15.27 -8.06
N LYS A 286 -7.70 15.23 -9.37
CA LYS A 286 -8.70 14.31 -9.92
C LYS A 286 -8.06 12.93 -10.09
N VAL A 287 -8.56 11.95 -9.35
CA VAL A 287 -8.18 10.55 -9.41
C VAL A 287 -9.40 9.71 -9.77
N THR A 288 -9.22 8.68 -10.59
CA THR A 288 -10.27 7.72 -10.90
C THR A 288 -10.21 6.56 -9.90
N PHE A 289 -11.34 6.16 -9.35
CA PHE A 289 -11.46 4.95 -8.54
C PHE A 289 -12.11 3.84 -9.36
N ALA A 290 -11.52 2.65 -9.35
CA ALA A 290 -12.05 1.51 -10.08
C ALA A 290 -11.85 0.20 -9.29
N PRO A 291 -12.86 -0.70 -9.27
CA PRO A 291 -12.60 -2.06 -8.81
C PRO A 291 -11.66 -2.77 -9.78
N THR A 292 -10.91 -3.77 -9.28
CA THR A 292 -10.05 -4.63 -10.11
C THR A 292 -10.81 -5.20 -11.31
N ALA A 293 -10.22 -5.13 -12.50
CA ALA A 293 -10.74 -5.80 -13.68
C ALA A 293 -10.34 -7.28 -13.75
N LEU A 294 -9.36 -7.71 -12.96
CA LEU A 294 -8.79 -9.05 -13.00
C LEU A 294 -9.45 -10.04 -12.02
N GLY A 295 -10.24 -9.53 -11.09
CA GLY A 295 -10.97 -10.34 -10.12
C GLY A 295 -10.07 -11.29 -9.33
N TYR A 296 -10.47 -12.56 -9.20
CA TYR A 296 -9.71 -13.58 -8.49
C TYR A 296 -8.43 -14.04 -9.20
N LEU A 297 -8.24 -13.65 -10.46
CA LEU A 297 -7.03 -13.95 -11.23
C LEU A 297 -5.92 -12.91 -11.04
N GLY A 298 -6.16 -11.84 -10.29
CA GLY A 298 -5.23 -10.71 -10.13
C GLY A 298 -3.84 -11.16 -9.66
N ALA A 299 -3.74 -11.97 -8.60
CA ALA A 299 -2.46 -12.47 -8.10
C ALA A 299 -1.79 -13.44 -9.10
N PHE A 300 -2.54 -14.35 -9.72
CA PHE A 300 -2.00 -15.24 -10.74
C PHE A 300 -1.47 -14.48 -11.97
N LEU A 301 -2.22 -13.48 -12.47
CA LEU A 301 -1.76 -12.60 -13.53
C LEU A 301 -0.64 -11.66 -13.06
N GLY A 302 -0.54 -11.41 -11.76
CA GLY A 302 0.60 -10.79 -11.11
C GLY A 302 1.87 -11.58 -11.35
N ALA A 303 1.84 -12.90 -11.17
CA ALA A 303 2.98 -13.76 -11.48
C ALA A 303 3.37 -13.67 -12.97
N VAL A 304 2.38 -13.60 -13.87
CA VAL A 304 2.65 -13.38 -15.32
C VAL A 304 3.34 -12.04 -15.55
N ALA A 305 2.87 -10.97 -14.92
CA ALA A 305 3.44 -9.62 -15.03
C ALA A 305 4.90 -9.57 -14.52
N VAL A 306 5.17 -10.22 -13.38
CA VAL A 306 6.52 -10.34 -12.80
C VAL A 306 7.45 -11.09 -13.75
N ALA A 307 7.00 -12.20 -14.34
CA ALA A 307 7.77 -12.95 -15.34
C ALA A 307 8.10 -12.09 -16.57
N LEU A 308 7.14 -11.34 -17.09
CA LEU A 308 7.34 -10.46 -18.25
C LEU A 308 8.38 -9.37 -17.96
N ARG A 309 8.27 -8.71 -16.79
CA ARG A 309 9.23 -7.71 -16.34
C ARG A 309 10.64 -8.32 -16.23
N GLY A 310 10.78 -9.45 -15.57
CA GLY A 310 12.06 -10.13 -15.41
C GLY A 310 12.66 -10.56 -16.75
N HIS A 311 11.85 -11.13 -17.64
CA HIS A 311 12.30 -11.53 -18.99
C HIS A 311 12.75 -10.35 -19.85
N ALA A 312 12.15 -9.18 -19.67
CA ALA A 312 12.57 -7.94 -20.35
C ALA A 312 13.88 -7.36 -19.77
N GLY A 313 14.37 -7.89 -18.64
CA GLY A 313 15.54 -7.35 -17.93
C GLY A 313 15.23 -6.08 -17.14
N ASP A 314 13.95 -5.77 -16.95
CA ASP A 314 13.47 -4.62 -16.18
C ASP A 314 13.29 -4.98 -14.71
N LEU A 315 14.37 -5.46 -14.09
CA LEU A 315 14.39 -5.75 -12.66
C LEU A 315 14.59 -4.45 -11.87
N PRO A 316 13.97 -4.34 -10.70
CA PRO A 316 14.25 -3.23 -9.81
C PRO A 316 15.74 -3.21 -9.46
N ARG A 317 16.28 -2.00 -9.41
CA ARG A 317 17.65 -1.85 -8.88
C ARG A 317 17.63 -1.95 -7.38
N PRO A 318 18.70 -2.47 -6.74
CA PRO A 318 18.85 -2.36 -5.29
C PRO A 318 18.62 -0.91 -4.87
N ALA A 319 17.76 -0.69 -3.88
CA ALA A 319 17.45 0.64 -3.44
C ALA A 319 18.70 1.30 -2.84
N ASP A 320 19.06 2.48 -3.37
CA ASP A 320 19.95 3.40 -2.65
C ASP A 320 19.05 4.30 -1.79
N PRO A 321 19.05 4.16 -0.47
CA PRO A 321 18.19 4.96 0.40
C PRO A 321 18.35 6.47 0.21
N SER A 322 19.52 6.94 -0.23
CA SER A 322 19.76 8.37 -0.51
C SER A 322 18.94 8.92 -1.68
N GLY A 323 18.45 8.03 -2.55
CA GLY A 323 17.56 8.39 -3.65
C GLY A 323 16.08 8.53 -3.28
N TYR A 324 15.70 8.25 -2.02
CA TYR A 324 14.31 8.32 -1.56
C TYR A 324 14.19 9.44 -0.51
N VAL A 325 13.75 10.62 -0.95
CA VAL A 325 13.75 11.83 -0.13
C VAL A 325 12.37 12.48 -0.14
N LEU A 326 11.88 12.81 1.05
CA LEU A 326 10.76 13.72 1.25
C LEU A 326 11.32 15.06 1.76
N GLU A 327 11.29 16.11 0.95
CA GLU A 327 11.73 17.44 1.32
C GLU A 327 10.51 18.35 1.46
N VAL A 328 10.33 18.93 2.65
CA VAL A 328 9.20 19.82 2.99
C VAL A 328 9.72 21.22 3.21
N SER A 329 9.04 22.18 2.63
CA SER A 329 9.26 23.60 2.89
C SER A 329 7.97 24.31 3.30
N LEU A 330 8.05 25.56 3.72
CA LEU A 330 6.90 26.39 4.05
C LEU A 330 6.87 27.59 3.12
N GLY A 331 5.78 27.74 2.38
CA GLY A 331 5.48 28.92 1.59
C GLY A 331 4.55 29.89 2.30
N ALA A 332 4.01 30.85 1.55
CA ALA A 332 3.14 31.89 2.10
C ALA A 332 1.84 31.32 2.71
N ASP A 333 1.27 30.29 2.09
CA ASP A 333 -0.04 29.72 2.40
C ASP A 333 -0.08 28.19 2.25
N ALA A 334 1.04 27.56 1.96
CA ALA A 334 1.12 26.13 1.68
C ALA A 334 2.39 25.49 2.25
N LEU A 335 2.41 24.15 2.33
CA LEU A 335 3.58 23.34 2.65
C LEU A 335 3.99 22.56 1.39
N PRO A 336 4.78 23.14 0.49
CA PRO A 336 5.31 22.44 -0.66
C PRO A 336 6.11 21.20 -0.26
N LEU A 337 5.93 20.13 -1.01
CA LEU A 337 6.61 18.86 -0.84
C LEU A 337 7.40 18.55 -2.11
N ARG A 338 8.66 18.20 -1.96
CA ARG A 338 9.48 17.65 -3.01
C ARG A 338 9.71 16.17 -2.74
N VAL A 339 9.31 15.32 -3.68
CA VAL A 339 9.38 13.87 -3.54
C VAL A 339 10.39 13.33 -4.54
N LEU A 340 11.41 12.63 -4.04
CA LEU A 340 12.35 11.87 -4.85
C LEU A 340 12.11 10.38 -4.58
N LEU A 341 11.92 9.62 -5.64
CA LEU A 341 11.80 8.17 -5.59
C LEU A 341 12.82 7.56 -6.55
N GLY A 342 13.78 6.81 -6.02
CA GLY A 342 14.87 6.23 -6.79
C GLY A 342 15.79 7.28 -7.45
N GLY A 343 15.96 8.44 -6.82
CA GLY A 343 16.75 9.57 -7.33
C GLY A 343 16.04 10.45 -8.37
N SER A 344 14.81 10.12 -8.74
CA SER A 344 14.00 10.90 -9.68
C SER A 344 12.95 11.73 -8.95
N GLU A 345 12.89 13.03 -9.26
CA GLU A 345 11.88 13.94 -8.73
C GLU A 345 10.49 13.63 -9.33
N ARG A 346 9.46 13.71 -8.50
CA ARG A 346 8.06 13.40 -8.85
C ARG A 346 7.18 14.65 -8.75
N PRO A 347 7.20 15.54 -9.76
CA PRO A 347 6.22 16.63 -9.83
C PRO A 347 4.84 16.08 -10.20
N MET A 348 3.80 16.86 -9.88
CA MET A 348 2.46 16.61 -10.41
C MET A 348 2.42 16.82 -11.91
N ARG A 349 1.48 16.20 -12.64
CA ARG A 349 1.38 16.25 -14.10
C ARG A 349 1.16 17.66 -14.66
N ASP A 350 0.49 18.51 -13.91
CA ASP A 350 0.28 19.91 -14.27
C ASP A 350 1.54 20.77 -14.03
N GLY A 351 2.64 20.16 -13.59
CA GLY A 351 3.90 20.82 -13.27
C GLY A 351 3.90 21.53 -11.92
N SER A 352 2.83 21.42 -11.13
CA SER A 352 2.81 21.93 -9.77
C SER A 352 3.63 21.04 -8.84
N SER A 353 4.03 21.59 -7.68
CA SER A 353 4.67 20.79 -6.64
C SER A 353 3.61 20.05 -5.82
N PRO A 354 3.86 18.78 -5.45
CA PRO A 354 3.10 18.14 -4.39
C PRO A 354 3.09 19.00 -3.12
N HIS A 355 2.08 18.87 -2.26
CA HIS A 355 2.05 19.62 -1.01
C HIS A 355 1.35 18.86 0.12
N LEU A 356 1.81 19.10 1.35
CA LEU A 356 1.25 18.51 2.57
C LEU A 356 0.08 19.28 3.16
N GLY A 357 -0.16 20.51 2.70
CA GLY A 357 -1.14 21.42 3.32
C GLY A 357 -2.57 20.89 3.40
N GLY A 358 -2.95 20.02 2.48
CA GLY A 358 -4.23 19.31 2.46
C GLY A 358 -4.30 18.06 3.33
N PHE A 359 -3.21 17.69 4.02
CA PHE A 359 -3.23 16.51 4.88
C PHE A 359 -4.17 16.69 6.05
N LEU A 360 -5.08 15.73 6.25
CA LEU A 360 -6.05 15.76 7.33
C LEU A 360 -5.40 15.30 8.65
N LEU A 361 -5.41 16.17 9.65
CA LEU A 361 -5.06 15.85 11.02
C LEU A 361 -6.30 15.25 11.72
N ALA A 362 -6.73 14.07 11.27
CA ALA A 362 -7.91 13.42 11.84
C ALA A 362 -7.65 13.03 13.30
N GLU A 363 -8.59 13.38 14.19
CA GLU A 363 -8.54 12.95 15.59
C GLU A 363 -9.36 11.68 15.81
N ASP A 364 -10.55 11.57 15.20
CA ASP A 364 -11.36 10.35 15.16
C ASP A 364 -12.15 10.23 13.85
N ALA A 365 -12.91 9.14 13.70
CA ALA A 365 -13.66 8.84 12.47
C ALA A 365 -14.79 9.85 12.20
N ASP A 366 -15.33 10.46 13.24
CA ASP A 366 -16.47 11.40 13.16
C ASP A 366 -16.04 12.87 13.17
N ASP A 367 -14.79 13.16 13.56
CA ASP A 367 -14.22 14.50 13.51
C ASP A 367 -13.91 14.88 12.05
N PRO A 368 -14.46 16.01 11.54
CA PRO A 368 -14.09 16.51 10.23
C PRO A 368 -12.60 16.86 10.13
N GLY A 369 -11.92 17.01 11.27
CA GLY A 369 -10.50 17.29 11.37
C GLY A 369 -10.10 18.64 10.85
N GLU A 370 -8.91 19.07 11.19
CA GLU A 370 -8.26 20.28 10.70
C GLU A 370 -7.18 19.90 9.67
N LEU A 371 -7.11 20.58 8.54
CA LEU A 371 -6.03 20.38 7.58
C LEU A 371 -4.71 20.93 8.14
N LEU A 372 -3.59 20.31 7.76
CA LEU A 372 -2.26 20.72 8.24
C LEU A 372 -1.97 22.21 7.99
N ALA A 373 -2.30 22.72 6.80
CA ALA A 373 -2.13 24.15 6.51
C ALA A 373 -2.99 25.05 7.40
N GLN A 374 -4.21 24.63 7.72
CA GLN A 374 -5.11 25.36 8.63
C GLN A 374 -4.54 25.37 10.05
N ARG A 375 -3.98 24.25 10.52
CA ARG A 375 -3.30 24.15 11.80
C ARG A 375 -2.11 25.13 11.88
N PHE A 376 -1.26 25.14 10.86
CA PHE A 376 -0.14 26.06 10.77
C PHE A 376 -0.62 27.52 10.80
N ALA A 377 -1.63 27.86 9.99
CA ALA A 377 -2.21 29.20 9.96
C ALA A 377 -2.76 29.64 11.32
N ARG A 378 -3.48 28.75 12.01
CA ARG A 378 -4.07 29.03 13.32
C ARG A 378 -2.99 29.23 14.40
N VAL A 379 -1.99 28.36 14.43
CA VAL A 379 -0.92 28.40 15.45
C VAL A 379 -0.01 29.60 15.23
N LEU A 380 0.29 29.96 13.98
CA LEU A 380 1.15 31.08 13.62
C LEU A 380 0.44 32.45 13.51
N ALA A 381 -0.89 32.48 13.58
CA ALA A 381 -1.68 33.72 13.47
C ALA A 381 -1.19 34.89 14.35
N PRO A 382 -0.68 34.67 15.62
CA PRO A 382 -0.14 35.75 16.43
C PRO A 382 1.12 36.43 15.86
N PHE A 383 1.83 35.78 14.94
CA PHE A 383 3.12 36.21 14.40
C PHE A 383 3.03 36.78 12.98
N GLY A 384 1.93 36.53 12.27
CA GLY A 384 1.72 37.01 10.90
C GLY A 384 0.63 36.27 10.15
N THR A 385 0.37 36.69 8.92
CA THR A 385 -0.67 36.08 8.04
C THR A 385 -0.08 35.16 6.96
N ARG A 386 1.15 35.40 6.56
CA ARG A 386 1.88 34.51 5.65
C ARG A 386 2.64 33.49 6.49
N LEU A 387 2.48 32.22 6.19
CA LEU A 387 3.02 31.12 7.01
C LEU A 387 4.56 31.16 7.15
N ASP A 388 5.26 31.40 6.03
CA ASP A 388 6.71 31.50 5.98
C ASP A 388 7.27 32.67 6.83
N GLU A 389 6.71 33.86 6.67
CA GLU A 389 7.08 35.05 7.42
C GLU A 389 6.67 34.94 8.91
N ALA A 390 5.51 34.36 9.18
CA ALA A 390 5.02 34.16 10.54
C ALA A 390 5.87 33.15 11.32
N LEU A 391 6.31 32.04 10.70
CA LEU A 391 7.23 31.11 11.34
C LEU A 391 8.59 31.77 11.59
N ALA A 392 9.16 32.50 10.62
CA ALA A 392 10.41 33.24 10.80
C ALA A 392 10.32 34.23 11.95
N ALA A 393 9.20 34.94 12.11
CA ALA A 393 8.96 35.84 13.23
C ALA A 393 8.78 35.12 14.58
N ALA A 394 8.25 33.90 14.57
CA ALA A 394 8.04 33.08 15.77
C ALA A 394 9.35 32.50 16.34
N ILE A 395 10.30 32.10 15.48
CA ILE A 395 11.56 31.45 15.88
C ILE A 395 12.24 32.13 17.07
N PRO A 396 12.47 33.46 17.06
CA PRO A 396 13.20 34.14 18.14
C PRO A 396 12.41 34.37 19.43
N CYS A 397 11.09 34.19 19.44
CA CYS A 397 10.25 34.72 20.53
C CYS A 397 9.07 33.88 20.97
N ALA A 398 8.63 32.88 20.16
CA ALA A 398 7.47 32.10 20.50
C ALA A 398 7.74 31.11 21.65
N PRO A 399 6.76 30.80 22.49
CA PRO A 399 6.85 29.70 23.46
C PRO A 399 7.11 28.35 22.80
N ALA A 400 7.80 27.46 23.49
CA ALA A 400 8.10 26.09 23.01
C ALA A 400 6.82 25.34 22.56
N ALA A 401 5.70 25.53 23.25
CA ALA A 401 4.41 24.90 22.92
C ALA A 401 3.94 25.18 21.47
N VAL A 402 4.32 26.31 20.88
CA VAL A 402 4.03 26.62 19.46
C VAL A 402 4.75 25.64 18.55
N PHE A 403 6.02 25.42 18.79
CA PHE A 403 6.84 24.51 18.00
C PHE A 403 6.50 23.04 18.27
N ASP A 404 6.10 22.70 19.51
CA ASP A 404 5.61 21.37 19.87
C ASP A 404 4.34 21.02 19.08
N GLU A 405 3.40 21.95 18.97
CA GLU A 405 2.15 21.75 18.20
C GLU A 405 2.43 21.64 16.70
N LEU A 406 3.24 22.51 16.14
CA LEU A 406 3.62 22.48 14.72
C LEU A 406 4.42 21.22 14.37
N GLY A 407 5.42 20.89 15.18
CA GLY A 407 6.26 19.70 14.98
C GLY A 407 5.45 18.41 15.06
N SER A 408 4.61 18.28 16.09
CA SER A 408 3.71 17.11 16.21
C SER A 408 2.77 16.98 15.01
N SER A 409 2.18 18.07 14.54
CA SER A 409 1.28 18.08 13.39
C SER A 409 2.00 17.69 12.10
N LEU A 410 3.19 18.24 11.88
CA LEU A 410 4.04 17.90 10.74
C LEU A 410 4.48 16.44 10.79
N GLY A 411 4.90 15.95 11.96
CA GLY A 411 5.29 14.57 12.17
C GLY A 411 4.18 13.57 11.87
N ARG A 412 2.94 13.89 12.21
CA ARG A 412 1.77 13.10 11.88
C ARG A 412 1.52 12.97 10.38
N ALA A 413 1.59 14.10 9.67
CA ALA A 413 1.43 14.09 8.21
C ALA A 413 2.55 13.30 7.53
N LEU A 414 3.78 13.49 7.98
CA LEU A 414 4.95 12.79 7.46
C LEU A 414 4.94 11.29 7.79
N ALA A 415 4.34 10.87 8.91
CA ALA A 415 4.23 9.45 9.28
C ALA A 415 3.40 8.67 8.25
N ALA A 416 2.29 9.22 7.78
CA ALA A 416 1.49 8.59 6.74
C ALA A 416 2.28 8.44 5.43
N LEU A 417 3.00 9.49 5.00
CA LEU A 417 3.83 9.42 3.80
C LEU A 417 5.03 8.48 3.98
N ALA A 418 5.67 8.49 5.14
CA ALA A 418 6.78 7.58 5.43
C ALA A 418 6.33 6.12 5.36
N THR A 419 5.12 5.82 5.85
CA THR A 419 4.54 4.48 5.80
C THR A 419 4.26 4.01 4.36
N VAL A 420 3.82 4.90 3.47
CA VAL A 420 3.44 4.53 2.10
C VAL A 420 4.59 4.66 1.11
N LEU A 421 5.50 5.63 1.29
CA LEU A 421 6.59 5.91 0.34
C LEU A 421 7.93 5.30 0.76
N ASP A 422 8.09 4.93 2.03
CA ASP A 422 9.30 4.33 2.62
C ASP A 422 10.56 5.13 2.26
N PRO A 423 10.69 6.39 2.76
CA PRO A 423 11.80 7.27 2.42
C PRO A 423 13.11 6.85 3.12
N GLY A 424 14.25 7.15 2.51
CA GLY A 424 15.56 7.07 3.15
C GLY A 424 15.89 8.31 3.99
N SER A 425 15.25 9.46 3.68
CA SER A 425 15.37 10.68 4.45
C SER A 425 14.15 11.59 4.35
N ILE A 426 13.90 12.36 5.42
CA ILE A 426 12.94 13.46 5.46
C ILE A 426 13.76 14.74 5.76
N VAL A 427 13.62 15.75 4.91
CA VAL A 427 14.39 16.99 4.96
C VAL A 427 13.43 18.16 5.14
N LEU A 428 13.66 19.00 6.14
CA LEU A 428 13.02 20.31 6.26
C LEU A 428 13.92 21.36 5.62
N SER A 429 13.36 22.20 4.75
CA SER A 429 14.10 23.22 4.02
C SER A 429 13.51 24.63 4.17
N GLY A 430 14.30 25.67 3.86
CA GLY A 430 13.91 27.06 4.03
C GLY A 430 13.61 27.37 5.50
N VAL A 431 12.60 28.17 5.78
CA VAL A 431 12.22 28.57 7.15
C VAL A 431 11.87 27.39 8.07
N LEU A 432 11.38 26.26 7.52
CA LEU A 432 11.21 25.03 8.30
C LEU A 432 12.57 24.44 8.70
N GLY A 433 13.56 24.52 7.81
CA GLY A 433 14.94 24.12 8.10
C GLY A 433 15.56 25.00 9.19
N ASP A 434 15.34 26.32 9.15
CA ASP A 434 15.78 27.25 10.21
C ASP A 434 15.14 26.95 11.58
N ALA A 435 13.90 26.43 11.57
CA ALA A 435 13.17 26.04 12.78
C ALA A 435 13.42 24.58 13.20
N PHE A 436 14.28 23.84 12.52
CA PHE A 436 14.43 22.39 12.67
C PHE A 436 14.63 21.94 14.11
N ASP A 437 15.60 22.55 14.81
CA ASP A 437 15.91 22.18 16.20
C ASP A 437 14.75 22.41 17.18
N LEU A 438 13.82 23.30 16.83
CA LEU A 438 12.61 23.59 17.62
C LEU A 438 11.47 22.61 17.30
N LEU A 439 11.36 22.15 16.05
CA LEU A 439 10.29 21.27 15.57
C LEU A 439 10.64 19.79 15.74
N GLU A 440 11.90 19.41 15.59
CA GLU A 440 12.36 18.02 15.47
C GLU A 440 11.95 17.15 16.67
N PRO A 441 12.06 17.58 17.94
CA PRO A 441 11.74 16.71 19.07
C PRO A 441 10.28 16.21 19.04
N SER A 442 9.32 17.11 18.86
CA SER A 442 7.90 16.77 18.81
C SER A 442 7.51 16.09 17.49
N MET A 443 8.14 16.48 16.37
CA MET A 443 7.98 15.82 15.07
C MET A 443 8.47 14.37 15.12
N ARG A 444 9.65 14.12 15.66
CA ARG A 444 10.21 12.76 15.84
C ARG A 444 9.32 11.93 16.75
N GLN A 445 8.82 12.47 17.85
CA GLN A 445 7.92 11.77 18.75
C GLN A 445 6.64 11.33 18.01
N ALA A 446 6.05 12.20 17.20
CA ALA A 446 4.88 11.88 16.41
C ALA A 446 5.17 10.81 15.33
N LEU A 447 6.31 10.93 14.62
CA LEU A 447 6.75 9.93 13.64
C LEU A 447 6.91 8.55 14.28
N VAL A 448 7.57 8.47 15.44
CA VAL A 448 7.75 7.20 16.17
C VAL A 448 6.41 6.61 16.63
N ALA A 449 5.50 7.47 17.10
CA ALA A 449 4.20 7.01 17.61
C ALA A 449 3.26 6.52 16.50
N GLU A 450 3.36 7.06 15.30
CA GLU A 450 2.39 6.86 14.23
C GLU A 450 2.92 6.07 13.03
N THR A 451 4.16 5.58 13.09
CA THR A 451 4.69 4.63 12.11
C THR A 451 4.81 3.22 12.71
N TYR A 452 4.78 2.22 11.85
CA TYR A 452 4.98 0.83 12.26
C TYR A 452 6.43 0.51 12.67
N TYR A 453 7.37 1.43 12.49
CA TYR A 453 8.79 1.26 12.81
C TYR A 453 9.12 1.16 14.32
N ARG A 454 8.13 1.38 15.21
CA ARG A 454 8.17 1.12 16.66
C ARG A 454 9.42 1.63 17.38
N GLY A 455 9.74 2.89 17.18
CA GLY A 455 10.79 3.59 17.93
C GLY A 455 12.14 3.66 17.24
N ASN A 456 12.36 2.92 16.17
CA ASN A 456 13.59 3.00 15.39
C ASN A 456 13.27 3.40 13.94
N LEU A 457 13.23 4.72 13.69
CA LEU A 457 13.00 5.22 12.33
C LEU A 457 14.17 4.79 11.43
N PRO A 458 13.90 4.07 10.33
CA PRO A 458 14.96 3.60 9.43
C PRO A 458 15.57 4.73 8.59
N PHE A 459 14.85 5.85 8.49
CA PHE A 459 15.23 7.02 7.72
C PHE A 459 15.84 8.13 8.59
N THR A 460 16.59 9.03 7.95
CA THR A 460 17.18 10.19 8.62
C THR A 460 16.24 11.40 8.59
N LEU A 461 16.29 12.23 9.66
CA LEU A 461 15.71 13.56 9.69
C LEU A 461 16.84 14.59 9.55
N ALA A 462 16.67 15.59 8.68
CA ALA A 462 17.69 16.59 8.41
C ALA A 462 17.06 17.96 8.12
N SER A 463 17.87 19.01 8.19
CA SER A 463 17.54 20.36 7.73
C SER A 463 18.45 20.80 6.58
N ARG A 464 17.93 21.69 5.73
CA ARG A 464 18.69 22.31 4.64
C ARG A 464 18.33 23.77 4.48
#